data_cf5905a344f4335e144a4a0cff5dc14a
#
_entry.id   cf5905a344f4335e144a4a0cff5dc14a
#
_cell.length_a   1.000
_cell.length_b   1.000
_cell.length_c   1.000
_cell.angle_alpha   90.00
_cell.angle_beta   90.00
_cell.angle_gamma   90.00
#
_symmetry.space_group_name_H-M   'P 1'
#
loop_
_entity.id
_entity.type
_entity.pdbx_description
1 polymer ?
#
loop_
_entity_poly.entity_id
_entity_poly.type
_entity_poly.pdbx_seq_one_letter_code
_entity_poly.pdbx_strand_id
1 'polypeptide(L)'
;MSDNIVEVAVGVLIREDGRMLLSSRPEGKPYAGYWEFPGGKLEKGETVHQALARELNEELGLAVSYSTPWFVKEHRYPHAHVRLHFRRSHDFAGTPVPKEGQQCGFYAADERTPGLMLPVDQVIVNRVELPEVFEESDDLLTLTREALAATVVRDRRYRWVGARAETMDE
;
A
#
# COMPACT_ATOMS: atom_id res chain seq x y z
N MET A 1 -1.95 -10.31 29.11
CA MET A 1 -0.90 -9.39 28.60
C MET A 1 -1.56 -8.51 27.55
N SER A 2 -1.55 -7.22 27.73
CA SER A 2 -2.07 -6.33 26.69
C SER A 2 -1.13 -6.43 25.49
N ASP A 3 -1.62 -6.99 24.39
CA ASP A 3 -0.95 -6.92 23.09
C ASP A 3 -0.74 -5.44 22.76
N ASN A 4 0.48 -4.97 22.88
CA ASN A 4 0.79 -3.59 22.52
C ASN A 4 0.75 -3.47 21.00
N ILE A 5 -0.34 -2.90 20.48
CA ILE A 5 -0.49 -2.66 19.04
C ILE A 5 0.36 -1.43 18.68
N VAL A 6 1.25 -1.61 17.73
CA VAL A 6 2.07 -0.53 17.20
C VAL A 6 1.31 0.14 16.04
N GLU A 7 1.01 1.42 16.20
CA GLU A 7 0.38 2.24 15.17
C GLU A 7 1.43 2.66 14.14
N VAL A 8 1.16 2.45 12.86
CA VAL A 8 2.08 2.71 11.75
C VAL A 8 1.37 3.48 10.64
N ALA A 9 1.94 4.61 10.23
CA ALA A 9 1.50 5.34 9.05
C ALA A 9 2.17 4.77 7.80
N VAL A 10 1.40 4.48 6.76
CA VAL A 10 1.89 3.89 5.51
C VAL A 10 1.47 4.78 4.34
N GLY A 11 2.43 5.18 3.51
CA GLY A 11 2.23 6.13 2.43
C GLY A 11 2.13 5.46 1.05
N VAL A 12 0.96 5.53 0.46
CA VAL A 12 0.75 5.19 -0.95
C VAL A 12 0.85 6.47 -1.77
N LEU A 13 2.09 6.82 -2.15
CA LEU A 13 2.39 7.99 -2.96
C LEU A 13 2.30 7.63 -4.44
N ILE A 14 1.40 8.28 -5.16
CA ILE A 14 1.07 7.97 -6.54
C ILE A 14 1.41 9.18 -7.42
N ARG A 15 2.25 8.95 -8.43
CA ARG A 15 2.59 9.96 -9.45
C ARG A 15 1.45 10.10 -10.48
N GLU A 16 1.53 11.16 -11.30
CA GLU A 16 0.59 11.40 -12.38
C GLU A 16 0.54 10.27 -13.42
N ASP A 17 1.63 9.52 -13.59
CA ASP A 17 1.71 8.35 -14.46
C ASP A 17 1.13 7.05 -13.82
N GLY A 18 0.53 7.15 -12.64
CA GLY A 18 -0.06 6.04 -11.90
C GLY A 18 0.94 5.17 -11.13
N ARG A 19 2.25 5.43 -11.26
CA ARG A 19 3.28 4.68 -10.53
C ARG A 19 3.29 5.06 -9.06
N MET A 20 3.49 4.08 -8.20
CA MET A 20 3.53 4.23 -6.75
C MET A 20 4.94 4.06 -6.22
N LEU A 21 5.27 4.84 -5.18
CA LEU A 21 6.55 4.75 -4.49
C LEU A 21 6.60 3.51 -3.61
N LEU A 22 7.63 2.71 -3.82
CA LEU A 22 7.96 1.55 -2.99
C LEU A 22 9.41 1.66 -2.52
N SER A 23 9.73 1.06 -1.39
CA SER A 23 11.08 0.98 -0.84
C SER A 23 11.38 -0.41 -0.30
N SER A 24 12.66 -0.80 -0.32
CA SER A 24 13.10 -2.02 0.31
C SER A 24 13.40 -1.79 1.80
N ARG A 25 13.18 -2.79 2.62
CA ARG A 25 13.55 -2.75 4.04
C ARG A 25 15.07 -2.82 4.18
N PRO A 26 15.69 -1.92 4.94
CA PRO A 26 17.14 -1.91 5.10
C PRO A 26 17.66 -3.15 5.88
N GLU A 27 18.94 -3.40 5.76
CA GLU A 27 19.60 -4.45 6.53
C GLU A 27 19.43 -4.23 8.05
N GLY A 28 19.34 -5.33 8.80
CA GLY A 28 19.16 -5.31 10.26
C GLY A 28 17.71 -5.14 10.73
N LYS A 29 16.77 -4.78 9.85
CA LYS A 29 15.33 -4.78 10.16
C LYS A 29 14.70 -6.15 9.82
N PRO A 30 13.62 -6.59 10.52
CA PRO A 30 12.88 -7.79 10.13
C PRO A 30 12.44 -7.70 8.67
N TYR A 31 12.53 -8.82 7.94
CA TYR A 31 12.26 -8.88 6.49
C TYR A 31 13.18 -7.98 5.64
N ALA A 32 14.45 -7.83 6.01
CA ALA A 32 15.45 -7.11 5.22
C ALA A 32 15.41 -7.53 3.73
N GLY A 33 15.43 -6.54 2.82
CA GLY A 33 15.34 -6.77 1.37
C GLY A 33 13.93 -6.96 0.81
N TYR A 34 12.90 -7.14 1.66
CA TYR A 34 11.50 -7.11 1.21
C TYR A 34 11.10 -5.67 0.86
N TRP A 35 10.18 -5.55 -0.10
CA TRP A 35 9.64 -4.28 -0.56
C TRP A 35 8.31 -3.97 0.12
N GLU A 36 8.09 -2.70 0.39
CA GLU A 36 6.91 -2.20 1.10
C GLU A 36 6.58 -0.78 0.65
N PHE A 37 5.39 -0.32 0.99
CA PHE A 37 5.09 1.11 0.95
C PHE A 37 5.85 1.81 2.09
N PRO A 38 6.49 2.96 1.82
CA PRO A 38 7.27 3.66 2.84
C PRO A 38 6.38 4.24 3.93
N GLY A 39 6.92 4.32 5.13
CA GLY A 39 6.24 4.85 6.29
C GLY A 39 6.87 4.39 7.59
N GLY A 40 6.26 4.75 8.71
CA GLY A 40 6.83 4.42 10.00
C GLY A 40 5.85 4.56 11.16
N LYS A 41 6.37 4.37 12.36
CA LYS A 41 5.59 4.36 13.59
C LYS A 41 5.12 5.76 13.95
N LEU A 42 3.89 5.86 14.48
CA LEU A 42 3.41 7.09 15.08
C LEU A 42 4.15 7.37 16.39
N GLU A 43 4.59 8.60 16.56
CA GLU A 43 5.05 9.11 17.83
C GLU A 43 3.89 9.63 18.68
N LYS A 44 4.14 9.81 19.97
CA LYS A 44 3.12 10.25 20.91
C LYS A 44 2.57 11.64 20.54
N GLY A 45 1.29 11.69 20.25
CA GLY A 45 0.58 12.93 19.92
C GLY A 45 0.56 13.27 18.44
N GLU A 46 1.21 12.48 17.58
CA GLU A 46 1.14 12.66 16.15
C GLU A 46 -0.20 12.19 15.57
N THR A 47 -0.71 12.90 14.58
CA THR A 47 -1.70 12.37 13.66
C THR A 47 -1.03 11.42 12.66
N VAL A 48 -1.80 10.55 12.03
CA VAL A 48 -1.27 9.63 11.01
C VAL A 48 -0.60 10.38 9.85
N HIS A 49 -1.16 11.54 9.44
CA HIS A 49 -0.56 12.37 8.40
C HIS A 49 0.78 12.97 8.84
N GLN A 50 0.87 13.45 10.07
CA GLN A 50 2.12 14.02 10.60
C GLN A 50 3.22 12.97 10.69
N ALA A 51 2.92 11.77 11.20
CA ALA A 51 3.85 10.65 11.22
C ALA A 51 4.32 10.29 9.81
N LEU A 52 3.39 10.18 8.85
CA LEU A 52 3.72 9.89 7.45
C LEU A 52 4.65 10.95 6.86
N ALA A 53 4.32 12.23 7.02
CA ALA A 53 5.13 13.33 6.48
C ALA A 53 6.54 13.37 7.09
N ARG A 54 6.65 13.14 8.41
CA ARG A 54 7.93 13.06 9.12
C ARG A 54 8.78 11.90 8.62
N GLU A 55 8.23 10.66 8.61
CA GLU A 55 8.95 9.45 8.20
C GLU A 55 9.45 9.54 6.75
N LEU A 56 8.60 9.99 5.82
CA LEU A 56 9.00 10.14 4.42
C LEU A 56 10.05 11.22 4.20
N ASN A 57 10.05 12.26 5.03
CA ASN A 57 11.13 13.26 5.00
C ASN A 57 12.43 12.70 5.58
N GLU A 58 12.37 12.00 6.70
CA GLU A 58 13.52 11.41 7.38
C GLU A 58 14.17 10.32 6.52
N GLU A 59 13.38 9.38 5.98
CA GLU A 59 13.88 8.21 5.26
C GLU A 59 14.23 8.50 3.80
N LEU A 60 13.45 9.37 3.12
CA LEU A 60 13.52 9.55 1.67
C LEU A 60 13.67 11.02 1.23
N GLY A 61 13.66 11.99 2.14
CA GLY A 61 13.77 13.40 1.80
C GLY A 61 12.57 13.98 1.07
N LEU A 62 11.41 13.34 1.16
CA LEU A 62 10.18 13.80 0.50
C LEU A 62 9.36 14.70 1.43
N ALA A 63 8.76 15.74 0.86
CA ALA A 63 7.77 16.56 1.51
C ALA A 63 6.36 16.14 1.08
N VAL A 64 5.53 15.70 2.01
CA VAL A 64 4.14 15.32 1.76
C VAL A 64 3.23 16.39 2.35
N SER A 65 2.62 17.19 1.48
CA SER A 65 1.79 18.34 1.90
C SER A 65 0.39 17.89 2.31
N TYR A 66 -0.16 16.90 1.63
CA TYR A 66 -1.49 16.39 1.89
C TYR A 66 -1.59 14.89 1.65
N SER A 67 -2.41 14.22 2.45
CA SER A 67 -2.75 12.81 2.22
C SER A 67 -4.14 12.50 2.72
N THR A 68 -4.85 11.61 2.04
CA THR A 68 -6.19 11.14 2.42
C THR A 68 -6.12 9.79 3.11
N PRO A 69 -6.89 9.56 4.18
CA PRO A 69 -7.08 8.21 4.72
C PRO A 69 -7.65 7.29 3.64
N TRP A 70 -7.13 6.08 3.56
CA TRP A 70 -7.65 5.09 2.61
C TRP A 70 -8.28 3.92 3.37
N PHE A 71 -7.49 3.15 4.12
CA PHE A 71 -8.01 2.11 5.00
C PHE A 71 -7.03 1.76 6.11
N VAL A 72 -7.49 0.96 7.07
CA VAL A 72 -6.68 0.49 8.19
C VAL A 72 -6.65 -1.05 8.17
N LYS A 73 -5.48 -1.62 8.38
CA LYS A 73 -5.28 -3.06 8.45
C LYS A 73 -4.50 -3.45 9.70
N GLU A 74 -5.07 -4.30 10.54
CA GLU A 74 -4.29 -4.97 11.57
C GLU A 74 -3.60 -6.22 11.01
N HIS A 75 -2.35 -6.40 11.41
CA HIS A 75 -1.57 -7.57 11.04
C HIS A 75 -0.65 -7.99 12.17
N ARG A 76 -0.53 -9.32 12.35
CA ARG A 76 0.40 -9.90 13.32
C ARG A 76 1.58 -10.50 12.58
N TYR A 77 2.71 -9.83 12.68
CA TYR A 77 4.01 -10.41 12.31
C TYR A 77 4.55 -11.23 13.47
N PRO A 78 5.48 -12.18 13.25
CA PRO A 78 6.12 -12.92 14.34
C PRO A 78 6.76 -12.03 15.42
N HIS A 79 7.20 -10.83 15.04
CA HIS A 79 7.92 -9.87 15.91
C HIS A 79 7.09 -8.70 16.41
N ALA A 80 5.88 -8.46 15.86
CA ALA A 80 5.06 -7.32 16.23
C ALA A 80 3.58 -7.47 15.85
N HIS A 81 2.68 -6.94 16.68
CA HIS A 81 1.30 -6.69 16.31
C HIS A 81 1.17 -5.24 15.88
N VAL A 82 0.81 -4.99 14.62
CA VAL A 82 0.76 -3.66 14.03
C VAL A 82 -0.65 -3.30 13.56
N ARG A 83 -0.97 -2.00 13.61
CA ARG A 83 -2.10 -1.42 12.91
C ARG A 83 -1.57 -0.44 11.88
N LEU A 84 -1.73 -0.80 10.61
CA LEU A 84 -1.24 -0.09 9.45
C LEU A 84 -2.33 0.87 8.96
N HIS A 85 -2.05 2.16 9.00
CA HIS A 85 -2.91 3.21 8.51
C HIS A 85 -2.44 3.63 7.12
N PHE A 86 -3.06 3.08 6.08
CA PHE A 86 -2.75 3.42 4.70
C PHE A 86 -3.37 4.76 4.33
N ARG A 87 -2.54 5.65 3.79
CA ARG A 87 -2.95 6.97 3.28
C ARG A 87 -2.46 7.14 1.86
N ARG A 88 -3.32 7.68 0.99
CA ARG A 88 -2.94 8.02 -0.39
C ARG A 88 -2.53 9.48 -0.49
N SER A 89 -1.53 9.75 -1.33
CA SER A 89 -1.12 11.11 -1.66
C SER A 89 -0.70 11.21 -3.12
N HIS A 90 -1.16 12.27 -3.78
CA HIS A 90 -0.66 12.78 -5.06
C HIS A 90 0.07 14.12 -4.87
N ASP A 91 0.06 14.66 -3.64
CA ASP A 91 0.61 15.97 -3.28
C ASP A 91 1.88 15.79 -2.43
N PHE A 92 2.96 15.55 -3.12
CA PHE A 92 4.29 15.41 -2.54
C PHE A 92 5.34 16.04 -3.46
N ALA A 93 6.45 16.50 -2.89
CA ALA A 93 7.55 17.15 -3.58
C ALA A 93 8.90 16.52 -3.22
N GLY A 94 9.84 16.65 -4.13
CA GLY A 94 11.19 16.13 -4.01
C GLY A 94 11.43 14.88 -4.86
N THR A 95 12.68 14.48 -4.91
CA THR A 95 13.11 13.19 -5.49
C THR A 95 13.47 12.27 -4.35
N PRO A 96 12.91 11.04 -4.29
CA PRO A 96 13.22 10.15 -3.19
C PRO A 96 14.71 9.78 -3.18
N VAL A 97 15.36 10.06 -2.05
CA VAL A 97 16.76 9.72 -1.79
C VAL A 97 16.83 8.84 -0.56
N PRO A 98 17.13 7.54 -0.73
CA PRO A 98 17.26 6.61 0.40
C PRO A 98 18.34 7.07 1.37
N LYS A 99 18.02 7.24 2.65
CA LYS A 99 18.94 7.72 3.68
C LYS A 99 19.40 6.64 4.66
N GLU A 100 18.77 5.46 4.63
CA GLU A 100 19.04 4.34 5.54
C GLU A 100 19.68 3.11 4.83
N GLY A 101 20.16 3.27 3.59
CA GLY A 101 20.72 2.18 2.80
C GLY A 101 19.68 1.30 2.09
N GLN A 102 18.39 1.62 2.20
CA GLN A 102 17.32 0.99 1.43
C GLN A 102 17.39 1.40 -0.05
N GLN A 103 16.74 0.60 -0.91
CA GLN A 103 16.43 0.99 -2.28
C GLN A 103 15.02 1.58 -2.33
N CYS A 104 14.76 2.48 -3.27
CA CYS A 104 13.40 2.97 -3.53
C CYS A 104 13.20 3.27 -5.02
N GLY A 105 11.95 3.30 -5.45
CA GLY A 105 11.58 3.63 -6.83
C GLY A 105 10.07 3.69 -7.02
N PHE A 106 9.67 4.20 -8.18
CA PHE A 106 8.27 4.24 -8.58
C PHE A 106 7.96 3.08 -9.53
N TYR A 107 6.97 2.27 -9.16
CA TYR A 107 6.56 1.06 -9.87
C TYR A 107 5.08 1.12 -10.24
N ALA A 108 4.73 0.61 -11.42
CA ALA A 108 3.36 0.33 -11.78
C ALA A 108 2.87 -0.93 -11.04
N ALA A 109 1.55 -1.11 -10.91
CA ALA A 109 0.99 -2.23 -10.18
C ALA A 109 1.30 -3.60 -10.83
N ASP A 110 1.49 -3.63 -12.14
CA ASP A 110 1.87 -4.81 -12.93
C ASP A 110 3.38 -5.00 -13.07
N GLU A 111 4.17 -4.04 -12.60
CA GLU A 111 5.63 -4.08 -12.64
C GLU A 111 6.18 -4.85 -11.43
N ARG A 112 7.18 -5.70 -11.66
CA ARG A 112 7.82 -6.42 -10.58
C ARG A 112 8.84 -5.55 -9.87
N THR A 113 8.78 -5.56 -8.54
CA THR A 113 9.85 -5.03 -7.69
C THR A 113 11.08 -5.93 -7.76
N PRO A 114 12.29 -5.38 -7.49
CA PRO A 114 13.54 -6.18 -7.48
C PRO A 114 13.56 -7.30 -6.43
N GLY A 115 12.71 -7.24 -5.40
CA GLY A 115 12.58 -8.24 -4.35
C GLY A 115 11.14 -8.59 -4.04
N LEU A 116 10.94 -9.50 -3.08
CA LEU A 116 9.62 -9.89 -2.62
C LEU A 116 8.96 -8.73 -1.86
N MET A 117 7.67 -8.55 -2.03
CA MET A 117 6.90 -7.60 -1.23
C MET A 117 6.44 -8.20 0.10
N LEU A 118 6.27 -7.36 1.11
CA LEU A 118 5.57 -7.76 2.32
C LEU A 118 4.14 -8.21 1.98
N PRO A 119 3.60 -9.24 2.66
CA PRO A 119 2.30 -9.83 2.30
C PRO A 119 1.14 -8.84 2.28
N VAL A 120 1.11 -7.90 3.22
CA VAL A 120 0.06 -6.87 3.26
C VAL A 120 0.21 -5.92 2.09
N ASP A 121 1.43 -5.45 1.81
CA ASP A 121 1.72 -4.48 0.76
C ASP A 121 1.42 -5.05 -0.64
N GLN A 122 1.70 -6.33 -0.86
CA GLN A 122 1.36 -7.01 -2.11
C GLN A 122 -0.14 -6.93 -2.42
N VAL A 123 -0.99 -7.13 -1.41
CA VAL A 123 -2.45 -7.00 -1.57
C VAL A 123 -2.85 -5.56 -1.91
N ILE A 124 -2.14 -4.59 -1.33
CA ILE A 124 -2.43 -3.17 -1.53
C ILE A 124 -2.06 -2.71 -2.93
N VAL A 125 -0.90 -3.10 -3.46
CA VAL A 125 -0.49 -2.81 -4.84
C VAL A 125 -1.61 -3.16 -5.82
N ASN A 126 -2.19 -4.33 -5.68
CA ASN A 126 -3.27 -4.79 -6.55
C ASN A 126 -4.57 -3.96 -6.43
N ARG A 127 -4.71 -3.18 -5.35
CA ARG A 127 -5.90 -2.35 -5.10
C ARG A 127 -5.73 -0.89 -5.50
N VAL A 128 -4.51 -0.43 -5.72
CA VAL A 128 -4.25 0.97 -6.08
C VAL A 128 -4.93 1.36 -7.39
N GLU A 129 -5.01 0.43 -8.34
CA GLU A 129 -5.63 0.65 -9.65
C GLU A 129 -7.15 0.50 -9.66
N LEU A 130 -7.77 0.04 -8.55
CA LEU A 130 -9.22 -0.07 -8.49
C LEU A 130 -9.86 1.32 -8.44
N PRO A 131 -10.97 1.55 -9.15
CA PRO A 131 -11.69 2.80 -9.08
C PRO A 131 -12.24 3.05 -7.69
N GLU A 132 -12.45 4.32 -7.34
CA GLU A 132 -13.01 4.71 -6.03
C GLU A 132 -14.51 4.40 -5.92
N VAL A 133 -15.19 4.33 -7.04
CA VAL A 133 -16.62 4.02 -7.14
C VAL A 133 -16.80 2.72 -7.90
N PHE A 134 -17.57 1.80 -7.32
CA PHE A 134 -17.85 0.49 -7.90
C PHE A 134 -19.35 0.36 -8.15
N GLU A 135 -19.69 -0.25 -9.27
CA GLU A 135 -21.02 -0.79 -9.51
C GLU A 135 -21.04 -2.27 -9.16
N GLU A 136 -22.11 -2.72 -8.50
CA GLU A 136 -22.27 -4.13 -8.17
C GLU A 136 -22.95 -4.88 -9.33
N SER A 137 -22.43 -6.06 -9.68
CA SER A 137 -23.02 -6.93 -10.67
C SER A 137 -22.97 -8.38 -10.19
N ASP A 138 -24.05 -9.10 -10.44
CA ASP A 138 -24.16 -10.54 -10.19
C ASP A 138 -23.82 -11.37 -11.43
N ASP A 139 -23.64 -10.74 -12.58
CA ASP A 139 -23.35 -11.40 -13.86
C ASP A 139 -21.97 -11.02 -14.40
N LEU A 140 -20.98 -11.83 -14.03
CA LEU A 140 -19.61 -11.67 -14.48
C LEU A 140 -19.43 -11.93 -15.99
N LEU A 141 -20.27 -12.78 -16.59
CA LEU A 141 -20.11 -13.20 -17.98
C LEU A 141 -20.41 -12.09 -18.98
N THR A 142 -21.20 -11.10 -18.57
CA THR A 142 -21.56 -9.94 -19.40
C THR A 142 -20.59 -8.77 -19.27
N LEU A 143 -19.63 -8.85 -18.33
CA LEU A 143 -18.73 -7.73 -18.06
C LEU A 143 -17.54 -7.71 -19.00
N THR A 144 -17.27 -6.54 -19.58
CA THR A 144 -16.01 -6.26 -20.28
C THR A 144 -14.89 -6.04 -19.27
N ARG A 145 -13.63 -6.06 -19.75
CA ARG A 145 -12.47 -5.81 -18.90
C ARG A 145 -12.52 -4.44 -18.22
N GLU A 146 -13.00 -3.41 -18.93
CA GLU A 146 -13.16 -2.06 -18.39
C GLU A 146 -14.28 -2.03 -17.34
N ALA A 147 -15.40 -2.69 -17.60
CA ALA A 147 -16.50 -2.79 -16.65
C ALA A 147 -16.07 -3.55 -15.38
N LEU A 148 -15.28 -4.63 -15.51
CA LEU A 148 -14.73 -5.35 -14.36
C LEU A 148 -13.85 -4.48 -13.47
N ALA A 149 -13.09 -3.54 -14.03
CA ALA A 149 -12.28 -2.62 -13.25
C ALA A 149 -13.11 -1.68 -12.37
N ALA A 150 -14.37 -1.41 -12.76
CA ALA A 150 -15.30 -0.54 -12.05
C ALA A 150 -16.38 -1.28 -11.25
N THR A 151 -16.40 -2.62 -11.29
CA THR A 151 -17.51 -3.43 -10.76
C THR A 151 -17.04 -4.36 -9.65
N VAL A 152 -17.79 -4.39 -8.55
CA VAL A 152 -17.64 -5.40 -7.50
C VAL A 152 -18.55 -6.58 -7.81
N VAL A 153 -17.97 -7.76 -8.01
CA VAL A 153 -18.72 -8.98 -8.32
C VAL A 153 -19.05 -9.72 -7.02
N ARG A 154 -20.34 -9.99 -6.81
CA ARG A 154 -20.85 -10.70 -5.63
C ARG A 154 -20.84 -12.23 -5.77
N ASP A 155 -20.54 -12.74 -6.94
CA ASP A 155 -20.51 -14.19 -7.15
C ASP A 155 -19.43 -14.82 -6.28
N ARG A 156 -19.80 -15.75 -5.42
CA ARG A 156 -18.89 -16.43 -4.48
C ARG A 156 -17.87 -17.33 -5.16
N ARG A 157 -18.05 -17.66 -6.42
CA ARG A 157 -17.10 -18.44 -7.22
C ARG A 157 -15.91 -17.62 -7.69
N TYR A 158 -15.94 -16.32 -7.51
CA TYR A 158 -14.89 -15.42 -7.95
C TYR A 158 -14.37 -14.57 -6.80
N ARG A 159 -13.08 -14.34 -6.81
CA ARG A 159 -12.43 -13.32 -5.98
C ARG A 159 -11.82 -12.27 -6.86
N TRP A 160 -11.79 -11.06 -6.36
CA TRP A 160 -11.15 -9.94 -7.04
C TRP A 160 -9.66 -9.93 -6.76
N VAL A 161 -8.82 -9.92 -7.81
CA VAL A 161 -7.37 -9.81 -7.73
C VAL A 161 -6.91 -8.72 -8.70
N GLY A 162 -6.71 -7.50 -8.20
CA GLY A 162 -6.40 -6.35 -9.04
C GLY A 162 -7.49 -6.09 -10.08
N ALA A 163 -7.12 -5.87 -11.32
CA ALA A 163 -8.04 -5.71 -12.46
C ALA A 163 -8.54 -7.04 -13.05
N ARG A 164 -8.38 -8.17 -12.34
CA ARG A 164 -8.78 -9.51 -12.80
C ARG A 164 -9.70 -10.17 -11.81
N ALA A 165 -10.72 -10.85 -12.32
CA ALA A 165 -11.49 -11.81 -11.57
C ALA A 165 -10.92 -13.22 -11.83
N GLU A 166 -10.70 -13.99 -10.76
CA GLU A 166 -10.27 -15.38 -10.83
C GLU A 166 -11.35 -16.27 -10.23
N THR A 167 -11.54 -17.44 -10.81
CA THR A 167 -12.38 -18.47 -10.19
C THR A 167 -11.75 -18.91 -8.89
N MET A 168 -12.56 -19.02 -7.86
CA MET A 168 -12.13 -19.69 -6.63
C MET A 168 -12.16 -21.20 -6.91
N ASP A 169 -11.02 -21.85 -6.71
CA ASP A 169 -10.97 -23.32 -6.74
C ASP A 169 -11.90 -23.84 -5.65
N GLU A 170 -12.75 -24.80 -6.03
CA GLU A 170 -13.70 -25.50 -5.14
C GLU A 170 -12.96 -26.39 -4.12
#